data_778f452f4714f07068ba28696042f9cc
#
_entry.id   778f452f4714f07068ba28696042f9cc
#
_cell.length_a   1.000
_cell.length_b   1.000
_cell.length_c   1.000
_cell.angle_alpha   90.00
_cell.angle_beta   90.00
_cell.angle_gamma   90.00
#
_symmetry.space_group_name_H-M   'P 1'
#
loop_
_entity.id
_entity.type
_entity.pdbx_description
1 polymer ?
#
loop_
_entity_poly.entity_id
_entity_poly.type
_entity_poly.pdbx_seq_one_letter_code
_entity_poly.pdbx_strand_id
1 'polypeptide(L)'
;MSKNPIKLSATLLGMALVAFTSCEDQDFTDVNNDATRVEVNTISAEMAKVRDYVPPYAVMAHRGSTFWAPEETESAWRWAREMGADYLESDLQCTKDGVILANHDDNLKRTTNIENVYSELVPATRKAFYMRHGMSEAEAEKLVEADKASFRPYYAMSYMYEELLALDAGSWFNETSIEQARESFSEQHQYISALEDQIRYAEGKMLKRDVNGERIYTVTGTWNPDKPRDCLTYKFEYVDDPQDTGNRPGVYIEFKESWLNPSDFEKRVYNKLDELGWNIITKPCDGEPFYKNNKVNVGNTNGKVILQTFSLESLRRTAEEFKGKIPMCFLLWEGNGATDLKHDTPQGYASFINLGLEYKAHIIGPCIAGAPNDYPEMNAPWQAYLIKKSGMLNHPYSFDSYAQMGKYFGQYNWGNTVQYDELLHGIYGDGLFTNRSEMSLKYLIDNGLRKAPAPQTVPDAVETLKRPVSYTHLTLPTICS
;
A
#
# COMPACT_ATOMS: atom_id res chain seq x y z
N MET A 1 -31.66 -13.49 -77.39
CA MET A 1 -31.89 -12.09 -77.20
C MET A 1 -31.61 -11.80 -75.69
N SER A 2 -30.41 -11.35 -75.41
CA SER A 2 -30.06 -10.02 -75.04
C SER A 2 -30.48 -9.66 -73.59
N LYS A 3 -29.69 -9.52 -72.70
CA LYS A 3 -28.63 -8.55 -72.27
C LYS A 3 -28.91 -8.19 -70.81
N ASN A 4 -28.15 -8.24 -70.02
CA ASN A 4 -26.99 -7.62 -69.35
C ASN A 4 -27.04 -7.83 -67.84
N PRO A 5 -26.03 -8.38 -67.27
CA PRO A 5 -25.79 -8.20 -65.86
C PRO A 5 -24.38 -7.62 -65.62
N ILE A 6 -24.20 -6.33 -65.77
CA ILE A 6 -22.97 -5.65 -65.32
C ILE A 6 -23.35 -4.21 -64.96
N LYS A 7 -23.86 -3.99 -63.76
CA LYS A 7 -23.89 -2.68 -63.13
C LYS A 7 -24.10 -2.71 -61.60
N LEU A 8 -24.02 -3.88 -60.96
CA LEU A 8 -24.25 -3.96 -59.51
C LEU A 8 -22.97 -4.17 -58.65
N SER A 9 -21.82 -4.37 -59.33
CA SER A 9 -20.58 -4.69 -58.59
C SER A 9 -19.67 -3.47 -58.29
N ALA A 10 -19.92 -2.33 -58.91
CA ALA A 10 -19.06 -1.15 -58.73
C ALA A 10 -19.50 -0.25 -57.54
N THR A 11 -20.77 -0.35 -57.16
CA THR A 11 -21.30 0.53 -56.08
C THR A 11 -21.14 -0.12 -54.69
N LEU A 12 -21.02 -1.44 -54.59
CA LEU A 12 -20.72 -2.11 -53.33
C LEU A 12 -19.23 -2.12 -52.96
N LEU A 13 -18.34 -2.00 -53.95
CA LEU A 13 -16.91 -1.93 -53.70
C LEU A 13 -16.48 -0.52 -53.24
N GLY A 14 -17.22 0.52 -53.63
CA GLY A 14 -16.99 1.89 -53.22
C GLY A 14 -17.44 2.18 -51.79
N MET A 15 -18.46 1.49 -51.27
CA MET A 15 -18.92 1.63 -49.88
C MET A 15 -18.09 0.80 -48.89
N ALA A 16 -17.45 -0.27 -49.32
CA ALA A 16 -16.57 -1.05 -48.46
C ALA A 16 -15.20 -0.38 -48.23
N LEU A 17 -14.73 0.47 -49.14
CA LEU A 17 -13.45 1.19 -48.95
C LEU A 17 -13.59 2.44 -48.10
N VAL A 18 -14.80 3.01 -47.93
CA VAL A 18 -15.02 4.18 -47.07
C VAL A 18 -15.25 3.77 -45.60
N ALA A 19 -15.62 2.50 -45.35
CA ALA A 19 -15.83 2.00 -44.00
C ALA A 19 -14.52 1.53 -43.30
N PHE A 20 -13.41 1.39 -44.05
CA PHE A 20 -12.12 0.97 -43.46
C PHE A 20 -11.13 2.09 -43.25
N THR A 21 -11.46 3.33 -43.62
CA THR A 21 -10.56 4.48 -43.39
C THR A 21 -11.00 5.39 -42.25
N SER A 22 -12.02 5.01 -41.46
CA SER A 22 -12.53 5.85 -40.38
C SER A 22 -12.33 5.26 -38.98
N CYS A 23 -11.54 4.20 -38.82
CA CYS A 23 -11.34 3.55 -37.52
C CYS A 23 -9.90 3.49 -37.03
N GLU A 24 -8.93 4.15 -37.67
CA GLU A 24 -7.53 3.99 -37.25
C GLU A 24 -6.82 5.23 -36.68
N ASP A 25 -7.38 6.43 -36.71
CA ASP A 25 -6.63 7.63 -36.35
C ASP A 25 -7.34 8.63 -35.41
N GLN A 26 -8.49 8.31 -34.81
CA GLN A 26 -9.24 9.33 -34.05
C GLN A 26 -9.07 9.33 -32.54
N ASP A 27 -8.69 8.22 -31.89
CA ASP A 27 -8.85 8.16 -30.43
C ASP A 27 -7.63 8.65 -29.62
N PHE A 28 -6.41 8.54 -30.12
CA PHE A 28 -5.24 8.89 -29.33
C PHE A 28 -4.79 10.35 -29.45
N THR A 29 -4.90 10.96 -30.59
CA THR A 29 -4.52 12.36 -30.81
C THR A 29 -5.51 13.32 -30.15
N ASP A 30 -6.79 13.01 -30.13
CA ASP A 30 -7.83 13.89 -29.57
C ASP A 30 -7.75 13.92 -28.03
N VAL A 31 -7.58 12.78 -27.38
CA VAL A 31 -7.48 12.70 -25.90
C VAL A 31 -6.26 13.48 -25.38
N ASN A 32 -5.12 13.39 -26.03
CA ASN A 32 -3.92 14.12 -25.62
C ASN A 32 -4.06 15.63 -25.85
N ASN A 33 -4.61 16.03 -27.00
CA ASN A 33 -4.91 17.44 -27.27
C ASN A 33 -5.93 18.00 -26.27
N ASP A 34 -6.95 17.22 -25.93
CA ASP A 34 -7.93 17.60 -24.92
C ASP A 34 -7.30 17.72 -23.53
N ALA A 35 -6.40 16.82 -23.13
CA ALA A 35 -5.69 16.90 -21.87
C ALA A 35 -4.87 18.19 -21.73
N THR A 36 -4.23 18.67 -22.83
CA THR A 36 -3.49 19.94 -22.80
C THR A 36 -4.38 21.16 -22.55
N ARG A 37 -5.65 21.09 -22.94
CA ARG A 37 -6.63 22.19 -22.86
C ARG A 37 -7.44 22.17 -21.56
N VAL A 38 -7.50 21.03 -20.88
CA VAL A 38 -8.26 20.90 -19.62
C VAL A 38 -7.57 21.67 -18.52
N GLU A 39 -8.36 22.41 -17.74
CA GLU A 39 -7.88 23.12 -16.57
C GLU A 39 -7.81 22.15 -15.36
N VAL A 40 -6.67 22.17 -14.69
CA VAL A 40 -6.42 21.47 -13.43
C VAL A 40 -5.98 22.48 -12.41
N ASN A 41 -6.55 22.42 -11.21
CA ASN A 41 -6.10 23.23 -10.09
C ASN A 41 -4.65 22.89 -9.73
N THR A 42 -3.94 23.86 -9.22
CA THR A 42 -2.54 23.68 -8.80
C THR A 42 -2.44 23.59 -7.27
N ILE A 43 -1.51 22.79 -6.81
CA ILE A 43 -1.18 22.66 -5.40
C ILE A 43 -0.79 24.04 -4.82
N SER A 44 -1.26 24.37 -3.62
CA SER A 44 -0.87 25.62 -2.95
C SER A 44 0.59 25.56 -2.47
N ALA A 45 1.20 26.71 -2.22
CA ALA A 45 2.57 26.79 -1.70
C ALA A 45 2.73 26.07 -0.36
N GLU A 46 1.71 26.10 0.51
CA GLU A 46 1.71 25.37 1.79
C GLU A 46 1.67 23.88 1.58
N MET A 47 0.81 23.38 0.69
CA MET A 47 0.74 21.96 0.35
C MET A 47 2.01 21.50 -0.39
N ALA A 48 2.59 22.34 -1.26
CA ALA A 48 3.83 22.02 -1.95
C ALA A 48 4.98 21.78 -0.96
N LYS A 49 5.06 22.55 0.13
CA LYS A 49 6.03 22.31 1.20
C LYS A 49 5.87 20.93 1.83
N VAL A 50 4.65 20.46 2.06
CA VAL A 50 4.37 19.13 2.63
C VAL A 50 4.64 18.03 1.60
N ARG A 51 4.27 18.26 0.33
CA ARG A 51 4.63 17.37 -0.77
C ARG A 51 6.13 17.12 -0.84
N ASP A 52 6.94 18.16 -0.67
CA ASP A 52 8.40 18.11 -0.76
C ASP A 52 9.07 17.40 0.44
N TYR A 53 8.29 16.91 1.42
CA TYR A 53 8.77 15.96 2.43
C TYR A 53 9.01 14.56 1.87
N VAL A 54 8.52 14.26 0.67
CA VAL A 54 8.69 12.96 0.03
C VAL A 54 9.95 12.95 -0.83
N PRO A 55 10.84 11.95 -0.68
CA PRO A 55 12.03 11.86 -1.52
C PRO A 55 11.67 11.61 -2.99
N PRO A 56 12.42 12.17 -3.94
CA PRO A 56 12.21 11.91 -5.35
C PRO A 56 12.49 10.44 -5.68
N TYR A 57 11.70 9.87 -6.59
CA TYR A 57 11.79 8.46 -6.99
C TYR A 57 11.74 7.49 -5.81
N ALA A 58 10.86 7.78 -4.85
CA ALA A 58 10.66 6.95 -3.68
C ALA A 58 10.22 5.53 -4.06
N VAL A 59 10.82 4.53 -3.42
CA VAL A 59 10.44 3.11 -3.58
C VAL A 59 9.62 2.70 -2.37
N MET A 60 8.34 2.42 -2.60
CA MET A 60 7.41 1.91 -1.60
C MET A 60 7.33 0.39 -1.70
N ALA A 61 7.75 -0.30 -0.65
CA ALA A 61 7.62 -1.75 -0.57
C ALA A 61 6.15 -2.11 -0.30
N HIS A 62 5.40 -2.42 -1.35
CA HIS A 62 3.97 -2.73 -1.34
C HIS A 62 3.69 -3.91 -0.42
N ARG A 63 3.05 -3.66 0.72
CA ARG A 63 2.84 -4.62 1.82
C ARG A 63 4.11 -5.31 2.32
N GLY A 64 5.25 -4.65 2.15
CA GLY A 64 6.58 -5.22 2.36
C GLY A 64 7.19 -5.79 1.09
N SER A 65 8.14 -6.71 1.20
CA SER A 65 8.75 -7.40 0.04
C SER A 65 7.92 -8.62 -0.37
N THR A 66 6.69 -8.42 -0.83
CA THR A 66 5.68 -9.47 -1.02
C THR A 66 6.03 -10.50 -2.09
N PHE A 67 6.93 -10.20 -3.00
CA PHE A 67 7.48 -11.19 -3.92
C PHE A 67 8.30 -12.28 -3.18
N TRP A 68 8.92 -11.93 -2.05
CA TRP A 68 9.86 -12.79 -1.33
C TRP A 68 9.35 -13.29 0.03
N ALA A 69 8.30 -12.66 0.58
CA ALA A 69 7.79 -12.95 1.92
C ALA A 69 6.28 -12.68 2.00
N PRO A 70 5.55 -13.33 2.93
CA PRO A 70 4.12 -13.10 3.11
C PRO A 70 3.82 -11.63 3.39
N GLU A 71 2.82 -11.08 2.69
CA GLU A 71 2.45 -9.66 2.81
C GLU A 71 2.13 -9.26 4.25
N GLU A 72 2.48 -8.02 4.62
CA GLU A 72 2.16 -7.38 5.90
C GLU A 72 2.63 -8.12 7.15
N THR A 73 3.67 -8.93 7.00
CA THR A 73 4.31 -9.65 8.11
C THR A 73 5.65 -9.04 8.50
N GLU A 74 6.14 -9.43 9.69
CA GLU A 74 7.48 -9.07 10.15
C GLU A 74 8.55 -9.39 9.11
N SER A 75 8.47 -10.54 8.46
CA SER A 75 9.42 -10.98 7.43
C SER A 75 9.44 -10.05 6.23
N ALA A 76 8.27 -9.67 5.72
CA ALA A 76 8.15 -8.84 4.52
C ALA A 76 8.75 -7.45 4.75
N TRP A 77 8.43 -6.80 5.87
CA TRP A 77 8.91 -5.45 6.15
C TRP A 77 10.38 -5.38 6.56
N ARG A 78 10.86 -6.34 7.34
CA ARG A 78 12.30 -6.41 7.67
C ARG A 78 13.16 -6.58 6.42
N TRP A 79 12.72 -7.42 5.49
CA TRP A 79 13.44 -7.60 4.23
C TRP A 79 13.36 -6.37 3.33
N ALA A 80 12.19 -5.72 3.23
CA ALA A 80 12.05 -4.49 2.50
C ALA A 80 12.99 -3.40 3.04
N ARG A 81 13.10 -3.28 4.38
CA ARG A 81 14.08 -2.39 5.02
C ARG A 81 15.51 -2.72 4.62
N GLU A 82 15.90 -4.00 4.71
CA GLU A 82 17.26 -4.43 4.40
C GLU A 82 17.60 -4.29 2.90
N MET A 83 16.61 -4.42 2.03
CA MET A 83 16.76 -4.14 0.60
C MET A 83 16.92 -2.65 0.28
N GLY A 84 16.60 -1.77 1.21
CA GLY A 84 16.77 -0.33 1.06
C GLY A 84 15.56 0.38 0.48
N ALA A 85 14.34 -0.16 0.64
CA ALA A 85 13.12 0.56 0.34
C ALA A 85 13.04 1.88 1.13
N ASP A 86 12.48 2.92 0.54
CA ASP A 86 12.30 4.21 1.19
C ASP A 86 11.12 4.20 2.16
N TYR A 87 10.09 3.41 1.84
CA TYR A 87 8.90 3.23 2.66
C TYR A 87 8.51 1.76 2.77
N LEU A 88 8.03 1.41 3.96
CA LEU A 88 7.27 0.18 4.20
C LEU A 88 5.80 0.54 4.06
N GLU A 89 5.09 -0.13 3.17
CA GLU A 89 3.68 0.16 2.95
C GLU A 89 2.79 -0.86 3.63
N SER A 90 1.61 -0.47 4.08
CA SER A 90 0.60 -1.31 4.73
C SER A 90 -0.82 -0.80 4.58
N ASP A 91 -1.76 -1.72 4.77
CA ASP A 91 -3.20 -1.53 4.73
C ASP A 91 -3.82 -1.65 6.13
N LEU A 92 -4.45 -0.59 6.65
CA LEU A 92 -4.85 -0.56 8.05
C LEU A 92 -6.31 -0.95 8.27
N GLN A 93 -6.52 -1.81 9.25
CA GLN A 93 -7.83 -2.18 9.79
C GLN A 93 -7.81 -2.17 11.33
N CYS A 94 -8.99 -2.17 11.96
CA CYS A 94 -9.12 -2.10 13.41
C CYS A 94 -9.77 -3.36 13.98
N THR A 95 -9.21 -3.91 15.06
CA THR A 95 -9.82 -5.00 15.82
C THR A 95 -11.01 -4.51 16.64
N LYS A 96 -11.79 -5.45 17.20
CA LYS A 96 -12.90 -5.15 18.10
C LYS A 96 -12.45 -4.37 19.34
N ASP A 97 -11.27 -4.63 19.85
CA ASP A 97 -10.68 -4.02 21.04
C ASP A 97 -9.69 -2.89 20.76
N GLY A 98 -9.63 -2.41 19.50
CA GLY A 98 -9.00 -1.15 19.14
C GLY A 98 -7.55 -1.21 18.71
N VAL A 99 -6.97 -2.41 18.52
CA VAL A 99 -5.62 -2.54 17.94
C VAL A 99 -5.69 -2.25 16.44
N ILE A 100 -4.80 -1.39 15.96
CA ILE A 100 -4.68 -1.08 14.53
C ILE A 100 -3.78 -2.13 13.90
N LEU A 101 -4.36 -2.92 13.00
CA LEU A 101 -3.69 -4.01 12.28
C LEU A 101 -3.30 -3.60 10.88
N ALA A 102 -2.40 -4.37 10.29
CA ALA A 102 -2.15 -4.40 8.85
C ALA A 102 -2.80 -5.64 8.24
N ASN A 103 -3.73 -5.45 7.31
CA ASN A 103 -4.36 -6.49 6.50
C ASN A 103 -5.10 -5.88 5.30
N HIS A 104 -4.69 -6.30 4.11
CA HIS A 104 -5.22 -5.72 2.88
C HIS A 104 -6.69 -6.07 2.62
N ASP A 105 -7.03 -7.37 2.65
CA ASP A 105 -8.36 -7.83 2.24
C ASP A 105 -9.43 -7.45 3.26
N ASP A 106 -10.68 -7.40 2.81
CA ASP A 106 -11.84 -7.16 3.66
C ASP A 106 -11.92 -8.14 4.83
N ASN A 107 -11.43 -9.37 4.62
CA ASN A 107 -11.40 -10.42 5.61
C ASN A 107 -10.03 -11.14 5.64
N LEU A 108 -9.83 -11.96 6.68
CA LEU A 108 -8.56 -12.59 6.98
C LEU A 108 -8.31 -13.94 6.26
N LYS A 109 -9.21 -14.37 5.36
CA LYS A 109 -9.16 -15.74 4.80
C LYS A 109 -7.97 -15.97 3.88
N ARG A 110 -7.67 -15.02 3.00
CA ARG A 110 -6.62 -15.20 1.99
C ARG A 110 -5.23 -15.22 2.60
N THR A 111 -5.00 -14.38 3.60
CA THR A 111 -3.66 -14.14 4.16
C THR A 111 -3.40 -14.82 5.49
N THR A 112 -4.37 -15.60 6.00
CA THR A 112 -4.23 -16.35 7.26
C THR A 112 -4.90 -17.71 7.20
N ASN A 113 -4.61 -18.54 8.20
CA ASN A 113 -5.27 -19.83 8.40
C ASN A 113 -6.57 -19.73 9.22
N ILE A 114 -7.27 -18.60 9.22
CA ILE A 114 -8.42 -18.33 10.10
C ILE A 114 -9.54 -19.37 9.98
N GLU A 115 -9.79 -19.91 8.79
CA GLU A 115 -10.82 -20.93 8.56
C GLU A 115 -10.46 -22.29 9.21
N ASN A 116 -9.18 -22.52 9.51
CA ASN A 116 -8.71 -23.71 10.23
C ASN A 116 -8.76 -23.50 11.74
N VAL A 117 -8.66 -22.27 12.22
CA VAL A 117 -8.60 -21.93 13.65
C VAL A 117 -9.97 -21.61 14.20
N TYR A 118 -10.80 -20.88 13.44
CA TYR A 118 -12.12 -20.41 13.85
C TYR A 118 -13.21 -20.86 12.87
N SER A 119 -14.35 -21.22 13.45
CA SER A 119 -15.60 -21.37 12.69
C SER A 119 -16.27 -20.01 12.44
N GLU A 120 -17.40 -20.01 11.74
CA GLU A 120 -18.23 -18.80 11.53
C GLU A 120 -18.94 -18.27 12.79
N LEU A 121 -18.60 -18.80 13.96
CA LEU A 121 -19.18 -18.42 15.24
C LEU A 121 -18.21 -17.56 16.07
N VAL A 122 -18.74 -16.83 17.02
CA VAL A 122 -17.92 -16.12 18.02
C VAL A 122 -16.95 -17.10 18.67
N PRO A 123 -15.65 -16.77 18.76
CA PRO A 123 -14.64 -17.64 19.33
C PRO A 123 -14.99 -18.14 20.74
N ALA A 124 -14.80 -19.43 21.00
CA ALA A 124 -15.08 -20.04 22.31
C ALA A 124 -14.25 -19.38 23.45
N THR A 125 -13.11 -18.78 23.11
CA THR A 125 -12.25 -18.05 24.05
C THR A 125 -12.80 -16.70 24.50
N ARG A 126 -13.81 -16.15 23.81
CA ARG A 126 -14.38 -14.83 24.06
C ARG A 126 -14.89 -14.62 25.49
N LYS A 127 -15.61 -15.61 26.06
CA LYS A 127 -16.10 -15.53 27.45
C LYS A 127 -14.93 -15.39 28.41
N ALA A 128 -13.90 -16.24 28.26
CA ALA A 128 -12.72 -16.19 29.10
C ALA A 128 -11.95 -14.88 28.97
N PHE A 129 -11.90 -14.29 27.76
CA PHE A 129 -11.35 -12.97 27.53
C PHE A 129 -12.03 -11.90 28.38
N TYR A 130 -13.36 -11.81 28.33
CA TYR A 130 -14.12 -10.84 29.12
C TYR A 130 -13.91 -11.01 30.62
N MET A 131 -13.89 -12.25 31.11
CA MET A 131 -13.66 -12.55 32.51
C MET A 131 -12.25 -12.14 32.97
N ARG A 132 -11.20 -12.40 32.15
CA ARG A 132 -9.83 -11.93 32.45
C ARG A 132 -9.74 -10.42 32.54
N HIS A 133 -10.60 -9.70 31.82
CA HIS A 133 -10.61 -8.25 31.80
C HIS A 133 -11.71 -7.66 32.70
N GLY A 134 -12.07 -8.36 33.79
CA GLY A 134 -12.82 -7.82 34.92
C GLY A 134 -14.34 -8.03 34.89
N MET A 135 -14.88 -8.74 33.88
CA MET A 135 -16.32 -9.06 33.87
C MET A 135 -16.63 -10.28 34.74
N SER A 136 -17.75 -10.24 35.44
CA SER A 136 -18.29 -11.42 36.04
C SER A 136 -18.73 -12.46 35.00
N GLU A 137 -18.91 -13.70 35.39
CA GLU A 137 -19.33 -14.75 34.47
C GLU A 137 -20.67 -14.44 33.78
N ALA A 138 -21.63 -13.93 34.51
CA ALA A 138 -22.92 -13.55 33.96
C ALA A 138 -22.86 -12.37 32.98
N GLU A 139 -22.01 -11.39 33.26
CA GLU A 139 -21.77 -10.27 32.34
C GLU A 139 -21.04 -10.76 31.07
N ALA A 140 -20.02 -11.59 31.21
CA ALA A 140 -19.31 -12.18 30.09
C ALA A 140 -20.25 -13.01 29.19
N GLU A 141 -21.16 -13.83 29.74
CA GLU A 141 -22.16 -14.55 28.96
C GLU A 141 -23.07 -13.61 28.17
N LYS A 142 -23.56 -12.56 28.83
CA LYS A 142 -24.41 -11.54 28.18
C LYS A 142 -23.67 -10.84 27.03
N LEU A 143 -22.39 -10.52 27.22
CA LEU A 143 -21.57 -9.89 26.18
C LEU A 143 -21.34 -10.84 25.00
N VAL A 144 -21.10 -12.13 25.24
CA VAL A 144 -20.95 -13.12 24.15
C VAL A 144 -22.24 -13.24 23.35
N GLU A 145 -23.42 -13.23 24.02
CA GLU A 145 -24.73 -13.26 23.33
C GLU A 145 -24.93 -11.97 22.49
N ALA A 146 -24.53 -10.82 23.01
CA ALA A 146 -24.58 -9.57 22.24
C ALA A 146 -23.63 -9.59 21.03
N ASP A 147 -22.43 -10.18 21.19
CA ASP A 147 -21.48 -10.36 20.09
C ASP A 147 -22.07 -11.19 18.95
N LYS A 148 -22.75 -12.28 19.25
CA LYS A 148 -23.36 -13.16 18.22
C LYS A 148 -24.28 -12.40 17.27
N ALA A 149 -24.96 -11.35 17.75
CA ALA A 149 -25.87 -10.55 16.93
C ALA A 149 -25.17 -9.68 15.89
N SER A 150 -23.89 -9.29 16.11
CA SER A 150 -23.13 -8.40 15.26
C SER A 150 -21.87 -9.03 14.67
N PHE A 151 -21.61 -10.30 14.96
CA PHE A 151 -20.42 -11.00 14.53
C PHE A 151 -20.39 -11.16 13.02
N ARG A 152 -19.29 -10.71 12.42
CA ARG A 152 -18.99 -10.94 11.02
C ARG A 152 -17.81 -11.91 10.96
N PRO A 153 -18.04 -13.17 10.57
CA PRO A 153 -16.99 -14.17 10.53
C PRO A 153 -15.81 -13.72 9.63
N TYR A 154 -14.61 -13.91 10.14
CA TYR A 154 -13.36 -13.66 9.43
C TYR A 154 -12.99 -12.18 9.17
N TYR A 155 -13.79 -11.22 9.64
CA TYR A 155 -13.46 -9.79 9.56
C TYR A 155 -12.74 -9.33 10.82
N ALA A 156 -11.60 -8.63 10.67
CA ALA A 156 -10.76 -8.17 11.77
C ALA A 156 -11.53 -7.43 12.87
N MET A 157 -12.49 -6.60 12.49
CA MET A 157 -13.36 -5.83 13.39
C MET A 157 -14.23 -6.68 14.34
N SER A 158 -14.35 -7.98 14.08
CA SER A 158 -15.14 -8.91 14.90
C SER A 158 -14.32 -9.67 15.94
N TYR A 159 -13.00 -9.59 15.89
CA TYR A 159 -12.09 -10.34 16.77
C TYR A 159 -11.37 -9.40 17.74
N MET A 160 -11.06 -9.94 18.94
CA MET A 160 -10.10 -9.32 19.85
C MET A 160 -8.68 -9.58 19.33
N TYR A 161 -7.75 -8.69 19.58
CA TYR A 161 -6.38 -8.88 19.13
C TYR A 161 -5.75 -10.19 19.64
N GLU A 162 -6.00 -10.55 20.91
CA GLU A 162 -5.51 -11.82 21.46
C GLU A 162 -6.04 -13.05 20.69
N GLU A 163 -7.24 -13.00 20.15
CA GLU A 163 -7.80 -14.09 19.33
C GLU A 163 -7.04 -14.19 17.99
N LEU A 164 -6.62 -13.06 17.44
CA LEU A 164 -5.88 -13.02 16.18
C LEU A 164 -4.42 -13.50 16.32
N LEU A 165 -3.85 -13.50 17.52
CA LEU A 165 -2.51 -14.04 17.78
C LEU A 165 -2.41 -15.56 17.57
N ALA A 166 -3.53 -16.26 17.53
CA ALA A 166 -3.58 -17.70 17.22
C ALA A 166 -3.48 -17.98 15.70
N LEU A 167 -3.53 -16.95 14.86
CA LEU A 167 -3.51 -17.10 13.42
C LEU A 167 -2.08 -17.06 12.87
N ASP A 168 -1.84 -17.89 11.86
CA ASP A 168 -0.63 -17.81 11.06
C ASP A 168 -0.90 -17.07 9.75
N ALA A 169 -0.17 -15.98 9.54
CA ALA A 169 -0.23 -15.14 8.35
C ALA A 169 0.86 -15.51 7.30
N GLY A 170 1.58 -16.61 7.47
CA GLY A 170 2.69 -17.00 6.62
C GLY A 170 2.48 -18.25 5.78
N SER A 171 1.76 -19.24 6.30
CA SER A 171 1.63 -20.57 5.68
C SER A 171 1.05 -20.54 4.26
N TRP A 172 0.07 -19.68 4.00
CA TRP A 172 -0.57 -19.53 2.67
C TRP A 172 0.43 -19.16 1.57
N PHE A 173 1.49 -18.44 1.91
CA PHE A 173 2.47 -17.94 0.93
C PHE A 173 3.16 -19.07 0.17
N ASN A 174 3.53 -20.13 0.85
CA ASN A 174 4.15 -21.31 0.24
C ASN A 174 3.15 -22.10 -0.64
N GLU A 175 1.87 -22.06 -0.33
CA GLU A 175 0.82 -22.77 -1.07
C GLU A 175 0.46 -22.08 -2.37
N THR A 176 0.41 -20.75 -2.36
CA THR A 176 -0.08 -19.95 -3.50
C THR A 176 1.03 -19.39 -4.38
N SER A 177 2.25 -19.31 -3.86
CA SER A 177 3.42 -18.72 -4.52
C SER A 177 4.53 -19.75 -4.71
N ILE A 178 4.23 -20.86 -5.42
CA ILE A 178 5.14 -22.01 -5.58
C ILE A 178 6.54 -21.61 -6.07
N GLU A 179 6.63 -20.67 -7.01
CA GLU A 179 7.91 -20.19 -7.54
C GLU A 179 8.74 -19.42 -6.50
N GLN A 180 8.09 -18.95 -5.45
CA GLN A 180 8.66 -18.16 -4.36
C GLN A 180 8.64 -18.91 -3.03
N ALA A 181 8.08 -20.12 -3.01
CA ALA A 181 7.85 -20.91 -1.81
C ALA A 181 9.14 -21.12 -1.01
N ARG A 182 9.03 -21.00 0.30
CA ARG A 182 10.09 -21.22 1.27
C ARG A 182 9.55 -22.03 2.43
N GLU A 183 10.13 -23.18 2.67
CA GLU A 183 9.74 -24.08 3.78
C GLU A 183 9.64 -23.35 5.12
N SER A 184 10.53 -22.37 5.34
CA SER A 184 10.54 -21.57 6.56
C SER A 184 9.22 -20.86 6.88
N PHE A 185 8.40 -20.53 5.90
CA PHE A 185 7.11 -19.87 6.16
C PHE A 185 5.98 -20.87 6.43
N SER A 186 6.13 -22.15 6.08
CA SER A 186 5.17 -23.20 6.45
C SER A 186 5.40 -23.73 7.87
N GLU A 187 6.61 -23.60 8.40
CA GLU A 187 7.00 -24.11 9.71
C GLU A 187 6.98 -23.07 10.82
N GLN A 188 6.81 -21.79 10.48
CA GLN A 188 6.96 -20.70 11.44
C GLN A 188 5.78 -19.77 11.48
N HIS A 189 5.34 -19.52 12.70
CA HIS A 189 4.25 -18.60 12.99
C HIS A 189 4.59 -17.17 12.61
N GLN A 190 3.89 -16.63 11.61
CA GLN A 190 3.88 -15.22 11.24
C GLN A 190 2.63 -14.57 11.83
N TYR A 191 2.81 -13.63 12.75
CA TYR A 191 1.67 -12.90 13.31
C TYR A 191 1.10 -11.90 12.32
N ILE A 192 -0.23 -11.66 12.40
CA ILE A 192 -0.82 -10.45 11.81
C ILE A 192 -0.20 -9.27 12.54
N SER A 193 0.44 -8.37 11.80
CA SER A 193 1.17 -7.26 12.40
C SER A 193 0.24 -6.11 12.80
N ALA A 194 0.62 -5.39 13.84
CA ALA A 194 0.02 -4.10 14.17
C ALA A 194 0.78 -2.95 13.50
N LEU A 195 0.15 -1.77 13.36
CA LEU A 195 0.82 -0.55 12.93
C LEU A 195 2.07 -0.24 13.76
N GLU A 196 2.02 -0.50 15.07
CA GLU A 196 3.20 -0.33 15.94
C GLU A 196 4.35 -1.25 15.51
N ASP A 197 4.05 -2.48 15.12
CA ASP A 197 5.07 -3.43 14.64
C ASP A 197 5.79 -2.90 13.41
N GLN A 198 5.04 -2.46 12.40
CA GLN A 198 5.60 -1.87 11.17
C GLN A 198 6.55 -0.69 11.49
N ILE A 199 6.14 0.18 12.39
CA ILE A 199 6.95 1.32 12.84
C ILE A 199 8.23 0.82 13.53
N ARG A 200 8.14 -0.17 14.42
CA ARG A 200 9.32 -0.73 15.09
C ARG A 200 10.27 -1.42 14.12
N TYR A 201 9.73 -2.09 13.10
CA TYR A 201 10.57 -2.66 12.04
C TYR A 201 11.28 -1.56 11.24
N ALA A 202 10.61 -0.45 10.94
CA ALA A 202 11.25 0.70 10.31
C ALA A 202 12.37 1.31 11.17
N GLU A 203 12.26 1.22 12.49
CA GLU A 203 13.26 1.67 13.46
C GLU A 203 14.45 0.69 13.66
N GLY A 204 14.47 -0.46 12.95
CA GLY A 204 15.53 -1.45 13.10
C GLY A 204 15.28 -2.46 14.22
N LYS A 205 14.04 -2.60 14.66
CA LYS A 205 13.64 -3.58 15.69
C LYS A 205 13.01 -4.81 15.07
N MET A 206 12.80 -5.84 15.90
CA MET A 206 12.01 -7.04 15.62
C MET A 206 11.20 -7.41 16.85
N LEU A 207 10.21 -8.31 16.69
CA LEU A 207 9.41 -8.79 17.81
C LEU A 207 10.30 -9.48 18.84
N LYS A 208 10.09 -9.17 20.10
CA LYS A 208 10.64 -9.97 21.20
C LYS A 208 9.75 -11.20 21.40
N ARG A 209 10.39 -12.36 21.42
CA ARG A 209 9.74 -13.66 21.59
C ARG A 209 10.24 -14.35 22.84
N ASP A 210 9.40 -15.18 23.42
CA ASP A 210 9.76 -16.02 24.56
C ASP A 210 10.54 -17.27 24.12
N VAL A 211 10.82 -18.16 25.04
CA VAL A 211 11.55 -19.41 24.77
C VAL A 211 10.79 -20.41 23.88
N ASN A 212 9.51 -20.22 23.71
CA ASN A 212 8.64 -21.03 22.83
C ASN A 212 8.45 -20.37 21.45
N GLY A 213 9.03 -19.20 21.22
CA GLY A 213 8.86 -18.40 20.00
C GLY A 213 7.61 -17.52 20.00
N GLU A 214 6.88 -17.45 21.11
CA GLU A 214 5.66 -16.66 21.21
C GLU A 214 5.96 -15.19 21.43
N ARG A 215 5.13 -14.31 20.81
CA ARG A 215 5.22 -12.88 20.98
C ARG A 215 5.02 -12.45 22.43
N ILE A 216 5.92 -11.60 22.94
CA ILE A 216 5.80 -11.05 24.29
C ILE A 216 5.01 -9.74 24.25
N TYR A 217 3.94 -9.69 25.04
CA TYR A 217 3.12 -8.49 25.24
C TYR A 217 2.46 -8.51 26.62
N THR A 218 1.91 -7.36 27.03
CA THR A 218 1.04 -7.23 28.21
C THR A 218 -0.22 -6.48 27.85
N VAL A 219 -1.32 -6.80 28.51
CA VAL A 219 -2.61 -6.11 28.38
C VAL A 219 -3.02 -5.59 29.74
N THR A 220 -3.41 -4.33 29.79
CA THR A 220 -3.92 -3.69 31.00
C THR A 220 -5.26 -3.01 30.73
N GLY A 221 -6.06 -2.83 31.77
CA GLY A 221 -7.39 -2.25 31.66
C GLY A 221 -8.50 -3.22 32.02
N THR A 222 -9.70 -2.68 32.14
CA THR A 222 -10.94 -3.45 32.39
C THR A 222 -11.86 -3.28 31.21
N TRP A 223 -12.44 -4.37 30.75
CA TRP A 223 -13.35 -4.33 29.59
C TRP A 223 -14.51 -3.37 29.86
N ASN A 224 -14.79 -2.53 28.88
CA ASN A 224 -15.94 -1.62 28.91
C ASN A 224 -16.73 -1.75 27.59
N PRO A 225 -17.93 -2.34 27.60
CA PRO A 225 -18.72 -2.52 26.38
C PRO A 225 -19.17 -1.21 25.72
N ASP A 226 -19.22 -0.10 26.45
CA ASP A 226 -19.55 1.22 25.89
C ASP A 226 -18.35 1.88 25.17
N LYS A 227 -17.13 1.42 25.47
CA LYS A 227 -15.89 1.91 24.89
C LYS A 227 -14.94 0.76 24.56
N PRO A 228 -15.35 -0.19 23.74
CA PRO A 228 -14.60 -1.44 23.53
C PRO A 228 -13.21 -1.22 22.97
N ARG A 229 -12.99 -0.15 22.21
CA ARG A 229 -11.71 0.16 21.55
C ARG A 229 -10.78 1.06 22.36
N ASP A 230 -11.22 1.48 23.58
CA ASP A 230 -10.46 2.47 24.38
C ASP A 230 -10.28 1.98 25.84
N CYS A 231 -10.67 0.75 26.15
CA CYS A 231 -10.68 0.23 27.51
C CYS A 231 -9.48 -0.67 27.84
N LEU A 232 -8.81 -1.19 26.84
CA LEU A 232 -7.62 -2.03 27.00
C LEU A 232 -6.41 -1.33 26.37
N THR A 233 -5.26 -1.52 26.99
CA THR A 233 -3.97 -1.02 26.48
C THR A 233 -3.05 -2.21 26.29
N TYR A 234 -2.64 -2.44 25.05
CA TYR A 234 -1.63 -3.41 24.67
C TYR A 234 -0.25 -2.75 24.71
N LYS A 235 0.70 -3.40 25.34
CA LYS A 235 2.09 -3.02 25.34
C LYS A 235 2.92 -4.16 24.79
N PHE A 236 3.48 -3.94 23.62
CA PHE A 236 4.30 -4.91 22.90
C PHE A 236 5.78 -4.74 23.26
N GLU A 237 6.54 -5.85 23.20
CA GLU A 237 7.97 -5.82 23.45
C GLU A 237 8.75 -6.11 22.15
N TYR A 238 9.85 -5.37 21.99
CA TYR A 238 10.74 -5.44 20.82
C TYR A 238 12.18 -5.53 21.26
N VAL A 239 13.03 -6.04 20.38
CA VAL A 239 14.49 -6.10 20.53
C VAL A 239 15.15 -5.50 19.29
N ASP A 240 16.43 -5.16 19.40
CA ASP A 240 17.20 -4.76 18.23
C ASP A 240 17.30 -5.93 17.24
N ASP A 241 17.08 -5.64 15.95
CA ASP A 241 17.21 -6.64 14.91
C ASP A 241 18.70 -6.87 14.62
N PRO A 242 19.25 -8.05 14.89
CA PRO A 242 20.66 -8.34 14.62
C PRO A 242 21.03 -8.29 13.12
N GLN A 243 20.04 -8.26 12.24
CA GLN A 243 20.25 -8.08 10.80
C GLN A 243 20.10 -6.64 10.32
N ASP A 244 19.81 -5.72 11.22
CA ASP A 244 19.67 -4.31 10.88
C ASP A 244 20.98 -3.75 10.34
N THR A 245 20.95 -3.29 9.09
CA THR A 245 22.10 -2.66 8.43
C THR A 245 22.08 -1.13 8.53
N GLY A 246 21.12 -0.57 9.24
CA GLY A 246 21.01 0.86 9.51
C GLY A 246 20.12 1.65 8.55
N ASN A 247 19.34 0.97 7.68
CA ASN A 247 18.28 1.64 6.93
C ASN A 247 17.13 2.04 7.85
N ARG A 248 16.60 3.23 7.64
CA ARG A 248 15.45 3.79 8.38
C ARG A 248 14.41 4.27 7.36
N PRO A 249 13.61 3.35 6.81
CA PRO A 249 12.51 3.71 5.93
C PRO A 249 11.41 4.47 6.68
N GLY A 250 10.62 5.22 5.96
CA GLY A 250 9.33 5.70 6.45
C GLY A 250 8.26 4.61 6.37
N VAL A 251 7.03 4.98 6.74
CA VAL A 251 5.84 4.14 6.56
C VAL A 251 4.85 4.83 5.63
N TYR A 252 4.23 4.05 4.75
CA TYR A 252 3.20 4.49 3.82
C TYR A 252 1.93 3.69 4.17
N ILE A 253 0.91 4.32 4.76
CA ILE A 253 -0.18 3.61 5.43
C ILE A 253 -1.52 3.92 4.79
N GLU A 254 -2.26 2.88 4.40
CA GLU A 254 -3.58 3.00 3.80
C GLU A 254 -4.69 2.91 4.84
N PHE A 255 -5.58 3.89 4.82
CA PHE A 255 -6.89 3.76 5.43
C PHE A 255 -7.78 2.95 4.50
N LYS A 256 -8.05 1.70 4.87
CA LYS A 256 -8.94 0.83 4.11
C LYS A 256 -10.38 1.37 4.13
N GLU A 257 -11.25 0.72 3.38
CA GLU A 257 -12.65 1.11 3.23
C GLU A 257 -13.32 1.51 4.55
N SER A 258 -14.02 2.63 4.54
CA SER A 258 -14.58 3.25 5.74
C SER A 258 -15.59 2.38 6.49
N TRP A 259 -16.17 1.35 5.85
CA TRP A 259 -17.10 0.42 6.50
C TRP A 259 -16.41 -0.71 7.30
N LEU A 260 -15.12 -0.97 7.03
CA LEU A 260 -14.29 -1.94 7.77
C LEU A 260 -13.79 -1.39 9.10
N ASN A 261 -13.79 -0.09 9.24
CA ASN A 261 -13.15 0.62 10.33
C ASN A 261 -14.16 1.50 11.11
N PRO A 262 -13.89 1.83 12.38
CA PRO A 262 -14.72 2.77 13.11
C PRO A 262 -14.69 4.17 12.49
N SER A 263 -15.76 4.95 12.69
CA SER A 263 -15.88 6.30 12.11
C SER A 263 -14.84 7.30 12.58
N ASP A 264 -14.11 7.00 13.65
CA ASP A 264 -13.01 7.79 14.20
C ASP A 264 -11.63 7.17 13.90
N PHE A 265 -11.53 6.33 12.88
CA PHE A 265 -10.32 5.53 12.61
C PHE A 265 -9.11 6.41 12.30
N GLU A 266 -9.27 7.44 11.48
CA GLU A 266 -8.20 8.38 11.12
C GLU A 266 -7.66 9.08 12.38
N LYS A 267 -8.52 9.44 13.32
CA LYS A 267 -8.12 9.99 14.61
C LYS A 267 -7.38 8.98 15.49
N ARG A 268 -7.77 7.71 15.47
CA ARG A 268 -7.05 6.64 16.18
C ARG A 268 -5.64 6.47 15.65
N VAL A 269 -5.48 6.50 14.33
CA VAL A 269 -4.16 6.46 13.70
C VAL A 269 -3.35 7.72 14.06
N TYR A 270 -3.96 8.91 14.03
CA TYR A 270 -3.30 10.13 14.49
C TYR A 270 -2.74 10.00 15.90
N ASN A 271 -3.57 9.52 16.84
CA ASN A 271 -3.18 9.35 18.24
C ASN A 271 -2.09 8.27 18.40
N LYS A 272 -2.18 7.17 17.65
CA LYS A 272 -1.15 6.11 17.69
C LYS A 272 0.19 6.60 17.12
N LEU A 273 0.19 7.34 16.03
CA LEU A 273 1.41 7.98 15.51
C LEU A 273 2.01 8.98 16.51
N ASP A 274 1.17 9.70 17.24
CA ASP A 274 1.63 10.63 18.28
C ASP A 274 2.26 9.91 19.47
N GLU A 275 1.60 8.87 19.98
CA GLU A 275 2.09 7.97 21.03
C GLU A 275 3.47 7.40 20.68
N LEU A 276 3.63 6.93 19.43
CA LEU A 276 4.86 6.32 18.95
C LEU A 276 5.95 7.34 18.56
N GLY A 277 5.64 8.62 18.59
CA GLY A 277 6.58 9.68 18.20
C GLY A 277 6.78 9.84 16.69
N TRP A 278 5.83 9.34 15.91
CA TRP A 278 5.87 9.38 14.45
C TRP A 278 4.94 10.45 13.84
N ASN A 279 4.19 11.18 14.64
CA ASN A 279 3.39 12.28 14.17
C ASN A 279 4.25 13.55 14.03
N ILE A 280 4.56 13.93 12.79
CA ILE A 280 5.38 15.12 12.50
C ILE A 280 4.68 16.44 12.82
N ILE A 281 3.37 16.44 13.03
CA ILE A 281 2.62 17.63 13.43
C ILE A 281 3.01 18.03 14.86
N THR A 282 3.20 17.05 15.73
CA THR A 282 3.56 17.25 17.13
C THR A 282 5.06 17.12 17.39
N LYS A 283 5.75 16.31 16.58
CA LYS A 283 7.20 16.03 16.68
C LYS A 283 7.86 16.15 15.29
N PRO A 284 8.08 17.35 14.78
CA PRO A 284 8.76 17.57 13.51
C PRO A 284 10.22 17.11 13.55
N CYS A 285 10.73 16.71 12.40
CA CYS A 285 12.10 16.22 12.19
C CYS A 285 12.81 17.10 11.15
N ASP A 286 12.92 18.39 11.40
CA ASP A 286 13.48 19.35 10.45
C ASP A 286 14.99 19.15 10.23
N GLY A 287 15.39 19.30 8.98
CA GLY A 287 16.81 19.36 8.61
C GLY A 287 17.51 18.01 8.41
N GLU A 288 16.86 16.88 8.64
CA GLU A 288 17.43 15.57 8.36
C GLU A 288 17.33 15.22 6.86
N PRO A 289 18.41 14.70 6.24
CA PRO A 289 18.39 14.29 4.85
C PRO A 289 17.73 12.93 4.68
N PHE A 290 17.10 12.68 3.53
CA PHE A 290 16.47 11.40 3.19
C PHE A 290 17.46 10.22 3.16
N TYR A 291 18.71 10.51 2.90
CA TYR A 291 19.78 9.51 2.81
C TYR A 291 20.98 10.00 3.62
N LYS A 292 21.52 9.14 4.49
CA LYS A 292 22.63 9.45 5.38
C LYS A 292 23.58 8.26 5.49
N ASN A 293 24.88 8.46 5.33
CA ASN A 293 25.89 7.40 5.40
C ASN A 293 25.60 6.21 4.44
N ASN A 294 25.14 6.50 3.24
CA ASN A 294 24.73 5.51 2.24
C ASN A 294 23.57 4.59 2.71
N LYS A 295 22.73 5.07 3.60
CA LYS A 295 21.54 4.37 4.10
C LYS A 295 20.30 5.23 3.90
N VAL A 296 19.16 4.56 3.76
CA VAL A 296 17.85 5.20 3.82
C VAL A 296 17.67 5.81 5.20
N ASN A 297 17.22 7.06 5.26
CA ASN A 297 17.03 7.82 6.50
C ASN A 297 15.66 8.52 6.55
N VAL A 298 14.73 8.13 5.69
CA VAL A 298 13.40 8.73 5.54
C VAL A 298 12.63 8.72 6.86
N GLY A 299 12.72 7.63 7.63
CA GLY A 299 12.09 7.47 8.94
C GLY A 299 12.52 8.50 10.01
N ASN A 300 13.59 9.26 9.75
CA ASN A 300 14.07 10.34 10.63
C ASN A 300 13.77 11.74 10.07
N THR A 301 12.98 11.85 9.00
CA THR A 301 12.63 13.12 8.34
C THR A 301 11.15 13.47 8.52
N ASN A 302 10.75 14.65 8.08
CA ASN A 302 9.33 15.01 7.99
C ASN A 302 8.54 14.17 6.97
N GLY A 303 9.22 13.41 6.12
CA GLY A 303 8.64 12.45 5.20
C GLY A 303 8.37 11.06 5.78
N LYS A 304 8.61 10.83 7.07
CA LYS A 304 8.55 9.48 7.67
C LYS A 304 7.17 8.80 7.61
N VAL A 305 6.10 9.56 7.42
CA VAL A 305 4.75 9.03 7.25
C VAL A 305 4.14 9.61 5.98
N ILE A 306 3.59 8.74 5.13
CA ILE A 306 2.67 9.10 4.07
C ILE A 306 1.36 8.37 4.34
N LEU A 307 0.24 9.07 4.23
CA LEU A 307 -1.10 8.54 4.37
C LEU A 307 -1.66 8.26 2.97
N GLN A 308 -2.52 7.24 2.84
CA GLN A 308 -3.20 6.97 1.57
C GLN A 308 -4.60 6.41 1.79
N THR A 309 -5.45 6.50 0.79
CA THR A 309 -6.76 5.86 0.76
C THR A 309 -7.37 5.87 -0.64
N PHE A 310 -8.21 4.88 -0.94
CA PHE A 310 -9.15 4.90 -2.07
C PHE A 310 -10.47 5.58 -1.71
N SER A 311 -10.81 5.64 -0.43
CA SER A 311 -12.09 6.12 0.07
C SER A 311 -12.13 7.65 0.14
N LEU A 312 -13.07 8.28 -0.59
CA LEU A 312 -13.30 9.72 -0.51
C LEU A 312 -13.71 10.15 0.92
N GLU A 313 -14.49 9.34 1.62
CA GLU A 313 -14.89 9.61 3.01
C GLU A 313 -13.67 9.59 3.96
N SER A 314 -12.78 8.63 3.80
CA SER A 314 -11.54 8.58 4.58
C SER A 314 -10.60 9.73 4.24
N LEU A 315 -10.49 10.10 2.95
CA LEU A 315 -9.72 11.27 2.53
C LEU A 315 -10.23 12.55 3.22
N ARG A 316 -11.55 12.74 3.26
CA ARG A 316 -12.18 13.87 3.95
C ARG A 316 -11.85 13.89 5.45
N ARG A 317 -12.00 12.74 6.13
CA ARG A 317 -11.67 12.62 7.57
C ARG A 317 -10.18 12.85 7.82
N THR A 318 -9.31 12.35 6.95
CA THR A 318 -7.87 12.60 7.00
C THR A 318 -7.56 14.10 6.87
N ALA A 319 -8.22 14.80 5.95
CA ALA A 319 -8.06 16.26 5.82
C ALA A 319 -8.53 17.00 7.08
N GLU A 320 -9.59 16.54 7.73
CA GLU A 320 -10.10 17.11 8.98
C GLU A 320 -9.15 16.86 10.16
N GLU A 321 -8.58 15.67 10.29
CA GLU A 321 -7.74 15.29 11.43
C GLU A 321 -6.30 15.79 11.27
N PHE A 322 -5.67 15.53 10.13
CA PHE A 322 -4.25 15.83 9.89
C PHE A 322 -4.02 17.22 9.27
N LYS A 323 -5.08 17.94 8.86
CA LYS A 323 -5.02 19.33 8.34
C LYS A 323 -4.11 19.50 7.13
N GLY A 324 -3.83 18.45 6.35
CA GLY A 324 -2.90 18.48 5.23
C GLY A 324 -1.44 18.74 5.63
N LYS A 325 -1.04 18.39 6.86
CA LYS A 325 0.32 18.59 7.39
C LYS A 325 1.22 17.36 7.25
N ILE A 326 0.66 16.24 6.83
CA ILE A 326 1.35 14.99 6.49
C ILE A 326 1.08 14.71 5.02
N PRO A 327 2.06 14.23 4.21
CA PRO A 327 1.82 13.84 2.84
C PRO A 327 0.67 12.85 2.74
N MET A 328 -0.28 13.11 1.83
CA MET A 328 -1.47 12.30 1.62
C MET A 328 -1.60 11.94 0.14
N CYS A 329 -1.78 10.65 -0.13
CA CYS A 329 -2.03 10.09 -1.45
C CYS A 329 -3.51 9.73 -1.61
N PHE A 330 -4.13 10.21 -2.68
CA PHE A 330 -5.43 9.75 -3.11
C PHE A 330 -5.24 8.71 -4.20
N LEU A 331 -5.59 7.46 -3.87
CA LEU A 331 -5.42 6.30 -4.75
C LEU A 331 -6.54 6.26 -5.79
N LEU A 332 -6.21 5.81 -6.98
CA LEU A 332 -7.12 5.73 -8.11
C LEU A 332 -7.08 4.37 -8.79
N TRP A 333 -8.25 3.77 -8.90
CA TRP A 333 -8.55 2.66 -9.80
C TRP A 333 -9.99 2.79 -10.29
N GLU A 334 -10.39 2.00 -11.27
CA GLU A 334 -11.76 1.99 -11.75
C GLU A 334 -12.73 1.61 -10.62
N GLY A 335 -13.71 2.46 -10.35
CA GLY A 335 -14.77 2.18 -9.37
C GLY A 335 -14.47 2.54 -7.92
N ASN A 336 -13.39 3.28 -7.63
CA ASN A 336 -13.14 3.78 -6.28
C ASN A 336 -14.16 4.87 -5.85
N GLY A 337 -14.04 5.36 -4.61
CA GLY A 337 -15.03 6.20 -3.94
C GLY A 337 -15.41 7.54 -4.60
N ALA A 338 -14.82 7.89 -5.76
CA ALA A 338 -15.22 9.03 -6.59
C ALA A 338 -15.93 8.55 -7.88
N THR A 339 -16.88 7.64 -7.74
CA THR A 339 -17.50 6.85 -8.81
C THR A 339 -18.25 7.63 -9.87
N ASP A 340 -18.65 8.88 -9.61
CA ASP A 340 -19.34 9.72 -10.59
C ASP A 340 -18.39 10.34 -11.62
N LEU A 341 -17.09 10.23 -11.40
CA LEU A 341 -16.06 10.78 -12.27
C LEU A 341 -15.68 9.76 -13.36
N LYS A 342 -15.60 10.24 -14.60
CA LYS A 342 -15.11 9.44 -15.73
C LYS A 342 -13.60 9.58 -15.85
N HIS A 343 -12.88 8.64 -15.26
CA HIS A 343 -11.40 8.66 -15.22
C HIS A 343 -10.75 8.40 -16.59
N ASP A 344 -11.51 7.94 -17.55
CA ASP A 344 -11.12 7.72 -18.94
C ASP A 344 -11.22 8.98 -19.82
N THR A 345 -11.66 10.11 -19.25
CA THR A 345 -11.71 11.40 -19.93
C THR A 345 -10.81 12.43 -19.25
N PRO A 346 -10.17 13.36 -20.00
CA PRO A 346 -9.35 14.42 -19.41
C PRO A 346 -10.09 15.27 -18.38
N GLN A 347 -11.35 15.60 -18.62
CA GLN A 347 -12.19 16.38 -17.72
C GLN A 347 -12.49 15.61 -16.42
N GLY A 348 -12.84 14.32 -16.53
CA GLY A 348 -13.12 13.47 -15.37
C GLY A 348 -11.86 13.25 -14.53
N TYR A 349 -10.72 12.99 -15.18
CA TYR A 349 -9.45 12.83 -14.50
C TYR A 349 -8.98 14.12 -13.81
N ALA A 350 -9.12 15.27 -14.47
CA ALA A 350 -8.86 16.59 -13.86
C ALA A 350 -9.78 16.85 -12.66
N SER A 351 -11.05 16.46 -12.74
CA SER A 351 -12.00 16.58 -11.62
C SER A 351 -11.58 15.72 -10.44
N PHE A 352 -11.06 14.51 -10.65
CA PHE A 352 -10.51 13.66 -9.62
C PHE A 352 -9.29 14.31 -8.93
N ILE A 353 -8.35 14.87 -9.71
CA ILE A 353 -7.20 15.60 -9.17
C ILE A 353 -7.66 16.78 -8.33
N ASN A 354 -8.62 17.57 -8.84
CA ASN A 354 -9.16 18.74 -8.15
C ASN A 354 -9.84 18.36 -6.83
N LEU A 355 -10.55 17.23 -6.79
CA LEU A 355 -11.15 16.68 -5.58
C LEU A 355 -10.07 16.27 -4.57
N GLY A 356 -8.99 15.63 -5.03
CA GLY A 356 -7.83 15.35 -4.19
C GLY A 356 -7.23 16.59 -3.55
N LEU A 357 -7.04 17.66 -4.34
CA LEU A 357 -6.53 18.95 -3.85
C LEU A 357 -7.48 19.64 -2.85
N GLU A 358 -8.79 19.54 -3.06
CA GLU A 358 -9.80 20.06 -2.13
C GLU A 358 -9.64 19.45 -0.73
N TYR A 359 -9.41 18.14 -0.67
CA TYR A 359 -9.21 17.40 0.59
C TYR A 359 -7.73 17.20 0.93
N LYS A 360 -6.86 18.10 0.51
CA LYS A 360 -5.46 18.17 0.92
C LYS A 360 -4.59 16.98 0.54
N ALA A 361 -4.93 16.25 -0.51
CA ALA A 361 -4.00 15.28 -1.09
C ALA A 361 -2.83 15.98 -1.78
N HIS A 362 -1.66 15.39 -1.69
CA HIS A 362 -0.39 15.89 -2.24
C HIS A 362 0.11 15.00 -3.38
N ILE A 363 -0.46 13.80 -3.46
CA ILE A 363 -0.02 12.69 -4.31
C ILE A 363 -1.26 12.06 -4.93
N ILE A 364 -1.19 11.70 -6.21
CA ILE A 364 -2.12 10.77 -6.85
C ILE A 364 -1.43 9.43 -7.02
N GLY A 365 -2.09 8.35 -6.60
CA GLY A 365 -1.61 6.97 -6.74
C GLY A 365 -2.47 6.20 -7.73
N PRO A 366 -2.21 6.29 -9.05
CA PRO A 366 -3.01 5.59 -10.05
C PRO A 366 -2.54 4.15 -10.23
N CYS A 367 -3.47 3.21 -10.53
CA CYS A 367 -3.09 1.89 -10.96
C CYS A 367 -2.49 1.88 -12.37
N ILE A 368 -1.62 0.91 -12.63
CA ILE A 368 -1.05 0.64 -13.95
C ILE A 368 -1.52 -0.70 -14.48
N ALA A 369 -1.69 -0.80 -15.79
CA ALA A 369 -2.02 -2.04 -16.45
C ALA A 369 -0.81 -2.96 -16.65
N GLY A 370 -1.08 -4.22 -16.93
CA GLY A 370 -0.08 -5.24 -17.27
C GLY A 370 0.36 -6.09 -16.09
N ALA A 371 0.70 -7.34 -16.39
CA ALA A 371 1.05 -8.34 -15.37
C ALA A 371 2.17 -7.85 -14.42
N PRO A 372 2.07 -8.11 -13.10
CA PRO A 372 1.08 -8.98 -12.49
C PRO A 372 -0.31 -8.34 -12.26
N ASN A 373 -0.47 -7.05 -12.58
CA ASN A 373 -1.72 -6.33 -12.36
C ASN A 373 -2.79 -6.77 -13.37
N ASP A 374 -4.01 -6.95 -12.89
CA ASP A 374 -5.20 -7.13 -13.71
C ASP A 374 -6.11 -5.90 -13.58
N TYR A 375 -5.51 -4.73 -13.80
CA TYR A 375 -6.18 -3.43 -13.66
C TYR A 375 -6.27 -2.71 -15.01
N PRO A 376 -7.28 -1.86 -15.20
CA PRO A 376 -7.27 -0.90 -16.29
C PRO A 376 -6.13 0.11 -16.11
N GLU A 377 -5.68 0.71 -17.21
CA GLU A 377 -4.66 1.74 -17.18
C GLU A 377 -5.24 3.06 -16.65
N MET A 378 -4.70 3.55 -15.53
CA MET A 378 -5.06 4.85 -14.94
C MET A 378 -3.88 5.82 -14.89
N ASN A 379 -2.78 5.47 -15.53
CA ASN A 379 -1.56 6.28 -15.59
C ASN A 379 -1.01 6.40 -17.02
N ALA A 380 -1.92 6.52 -18.00
CA ALA A 380 -1.56 6.82 -19.38
C ALA A 380 -0.81 8.17 -19.48
N PRO A 381 -0.06 8.42 -20.56
CA PRO A 381 0.72 9.65 -20.73
C PRO A 381 -0.06 10.93 -20.44
N TRP A 382 -1.28 11.07 -20.95
CA TRP A 382 -2.11 12.23 -20.72
C TRP A 382 -2.58 12.36 -19.26
N GLN A 383 -2.79 11.25 -18.55
CA GLN A 383 -3.15 11.21 -17.13
C GLN A 383 -1.98 11.67 -16.26
N ALA A 384 -0.79 11.12 -16.51
CA ALA A 384 0.44 11.54 -15.85
C ALA A 384 0.75 13.03 -16.08
N TYR A 385 0.48 13.53 -17.28
CA TYR A 385 0.59 14.96 -17.61
C TYR A 385 -0.32 15.83 -16.74
N LEU A 386 -1.58 15.43 -16.55
CA LEU A 386 -2.52 16.17 -15.71
C LEU A 386 -2.09 16.19 -14.25
N ILE A 387 -1.58 15.06 -13.72
CA ILE A 387 -1.01 15.02 -12.36
C ILE A 387 0.15 16.02 -12.26
N LYS A 388 1.10 15.99 -13.19
CA LYS A 388 2.23 16.92 -13.19
C LYS A 388 1.78 18.37 -13.31
N LYS A 389 0.79 18.66 -14.16
CA LYS A 389 0.22 19.99 -14.35
C LYS A 389 -0.35 20.56 -13.05
N SER A 390 -0.91 19.72 -12.18
CA SER A 390 -1.41 20.11 -10.86
C SER A 390 -0.29 20.41 -9.85
N GLY A 391 0.93 19.93 -10.11
CA GLY A 391 2.05 19.98 -9.17
C GLY A 391 2.01 18.92 -8.07
N MET A 392 1.07 17.97 -8.10
CA MET A 392 1.06 16.80 -7.24
C MET A 392 2.10 15.79 -7.69
N LEU A 393 2.50 14.87 -6.79
CA LEU A 393 3.34 13.73 -7.14
C LEU A 393 2.50 12.61 -7.76
N ASN A 394 3.14 11.81 -8.61
CA ASN A 394 2.58 10.62 -9.24
C ASN A 394 3.25 9.37 -8.67
N HIS A 395 2.52 8.60 -7.85
CA HIS A 395 2.98 7.36 -7.22
C HIS A 395 2.16 6.16 -7.71
N PRO A 396 2.43 5.65 -8.92
CA PRO A 396 1.66 4.54 -9.47
C PRO A 396 1.96 3.20 -8.79
N TYR A 397 1.00 2.26 -8.91
CA TYR A 397 1.07 0.90 -8.34
C TYR A 397 0.57 -0.15 -9.34
N SER A 398 1.12 -1.37 -9.33
CA SER A 398 2.33 -1.83 -8.70
C SER A 398 3.31 -2.38 -9.74
N PHE A 399 4.60 -2.27 -9.45
CA PHE A 399 5.70 -2.60 -10.36
C PHE A 399 6.40 -3.89 -9.92
N ASP A 400 6.56 -4.85 -10.86
CA ASP A 400 7.25 -6.10 -10.62
C ASP A 400 8.22 -6.50 -11.73
N SER A 401 8.37 -5.67 -12.76
CA SER A 401 9.27 -5.96 -13.88
C SER A 401 10.00 -4.74 -14.41
N TYR A 402 11.17 -4.97 -15.01
CA TYR A 402 11.92 -3.94 -15.72
C TYR A 402 11.13 -3.31 -16.87
N ALA A 403 10.27 -4.10 -17.54
CA ALA A 403 9.45 -3.60 -18.64
C ALA A 403 8.45 -2.55 -18.16
N GLN A 404 7.78 -2.81 -17.02
CA GLN A 404 6.91 -1.83 -16.38
C GLN A 404 7.70 -0.58 -15.99
N MET A 405 8.87 -0.74 -15.33
CA MET A 405 9.72 0.38 -14.97
C MET A 405 10.13 1.20 -16.21
N GLY A 406 10.55 0.54 -17.30
CA GLY A 406 10.92 1.18 -18.54
C GLY A 406 9.78 1.97 -19.18
N LYS A 407 8.56 1.46 -19.08
CA LYS A 407 7.36 2.11 -19.60
C LYS A 407 7.07 3.46 -18.90
N TYR A 408 7.09 3.50 -17.57
CA TYR A 408 6.66 4.67 -16.80
C TYR A 408 7.79 5.55 -16.26
N PHE A 409 9.00 5.02 -16.13
CA PHE A 409 10.19 5.75 -15.65
C PHE A 409 11.25 5.96 -16.75
N GLY A 410 11.01 5.42 -17.96
CA GLY A 410 11.75 5.69 -19.16
C GLY A 410 11.07 6.74 -20.06
N GLN A 411 10.57 7.84 -19.51
CA GLN A 411 9.78 8.86 -20.21
C GLN A 411 8.49 8.30 -20.82
N TYR A 412 7.79 7.44 -20.09
CA TYR A 412 6.61 6.76 -20.58
C TYR A 412 6.85 6.10 -21.96
N ASN A 413 7.92 5.32 -22.04
CA ASN A 413 8.26 4.59 -23.26
C ASN A 413 7.19 3.51 -23.56
N TRP A 414 6.25 3.86 -24.42
CA TRP A 414 5.14 3.01 -24.86
C TRP A 414 5.42 2.32 -26.19
N GLY A 415 6.71 2.15 -26.53
CA GLY A 415 7.16 1.59 -27.80
C GLY A 415 7.12 2.64 -28.93
N ASN A 416 6.87 2.21 -30.16
CA ASN A 416 6.91 3.08 -31.35
C ASN A 416 5.78 4.14 -31.44
N THR A 417 5.07 4.40 -30.39
CA THR A 417 4.06 5.47 -30.33
C THR A 417 4.75 6.82 -30.11
N VAL A 418 5.42 7.30 -31.15
CA VAL A 418 6.22 8.54 -31.19
C VAL A 418 5.40 9.83 -30.94
N GLN A 419 4.09 9.73 -30.83
CA GLN A 419 3.18 10.90 -30.75
C GLN A 419 3.17 11.62 -29.40
N TYR A 420 3.92 11.12 -28.41
CA TYR A 420 3.86 11.64 -27.04
C TYR A 420 5.08 12.45 -26.61
N ASP A 421 6.11 12.59 -27.45
CA ASP A 421 7.38 13.16 -27.04
C ASP A 421 7.28 14.59 -26.51
N GLU A 422 6.45 15.46 -27.13
CA GLU A 422 6.30 16.84 -26.66
C GLU A 422 5.51 16.93 -25.35
N LEU A 423 4.43 16.14 -25.22
CA LEU A 423 3.58 16.11 -24.03
C LEU A 423 4.33 15.55 -22.82
N LEU A 424 5.18 14.55 -23.03
CA LEU A 424 5.81 13.76 -21.98
C LEU A 424 7.24 14.11 -21.69
N HIS A 425 7.82 15.10 -22.36
CA HIS A 425 9.21 15.46 -22.15
C HIS A 425 9.49 15.78 -20.68
N GLY A 426 10.31 14.92 -20.05
CA GLY A 426 10.67 15.04 -18.63
C GLY A 426 9.56 14.67 -17.64
N ILE A 427 8.52 13.95 -18.07
CA ILE A 427 7.52 13.36 -17.19
C ILE A 427 7.92 11.94 -16.84
N TYR A 428 8.01 11.68 -15.54
CA TYR A 428 8.28 10.38 -14.96
C TYR A 428 7.31 10.17 -13.79
N GLY A 429 7.15 8.92 -13.33
CA GLY A 429 6.61 8.69 -12.01
C GLY A 429 7.55 9.32 -10.96
N ASP A 430 6.98 9.87 -9.89
CA ASP A 430 7.75 10.52 -8.82
C ASP A 430 8.14 9.54 -7.71
N GLY A 431 7.45 8.42 -7.62
CA GLY A 431 7.68 7.29 -6.73
C GLY A 431 6.89 6.09 -7.25
N LEU A 432 7.03 4.94 -6.62
CA LEU A 432 6.39 3.71 -7.10
C LEU A 432 6.16 2.69 -5.98
N PHE A 433 5.03 1.99 -6.06
CA PHE A 433 4.78 0.80 -5.25
C PHE A 433 5.30 -0.44 -5.97
N THR A 434 5.96 -1.33 -5.24
CA THR A 434 6.54 -2.55 -5.82
C THR A 434 6.51 -3.71 -4.85
N ASN A 435 6.24 -4.91 -5.35
CA ASN A 435 6.43 -6.14 -4.61
C ASN A 435 7.91 -6.59 -4.60
N ARG A 436 8.76 -5.90 -5.42
CA ARG A 436 10.18 -6.21 -5.63
C ARG A 436 11.05 -4.96 -5.48
N SER A 437 11.24 -4.53 -4.23
CA SER A 437 12.02 -3.33 -3.92
C SER A 437 13.43 -3.36 -4.51
N GLU A 438 14.10 -4.51 -4.49
CA GLU A 438 15.43 -4.70 -5.05
C GLU A 438 15.49 -4.43 -6.56
N MET A 439 14.48 -4.88 -7.29
CA MET A 439 14.39 -4.70 -8.74
C MET A 439 14.16 -3.23 -9.10
N SER A 440 13.24 -2.58 -8.40
CA SER A 440 12.91 -1.18 -8.64
C SER A 440 14.08 -0.25 -8.30
N LEU A 441 14.75 -0.49 -7.17
CA LEU A 441 15.97 0.24 -6.80
C LEU A 441 17.07 0.06 -7.85
N LYS A 442 17.29 -1.17 -8.30
CA LYS A 442 18.28 -1.44 -9.33
C LYS A 442 17.96 -0.69 -10.63
N TYR A 443 16.70 -0.72 -11.07
CA TYR A 443 16.29 0.00 -12.27
C TYR A 443 16.56 1.50 -12.15
N LEU A 444 16.14 2.13 -11.07
CA LEU A 444 16.33 3.58 -10.85
C LEU A 444 17.80 3.98 -10.82
N ILE A 445 18.66 3.15 -10.24
CA ILE A 445 20.11 3.38 -10.19
C ILE A 445 20.74 3.20 -11.56
N ASP A 446 20.48 2.09 -12.24
CA ASP A 446 21.04 1.77 -13.55
C ASP A 446 20.69 2.85 -14.60
N ASN A 447 19.54 3.49 -14.45
CA ASN A 447 19.08 4.55 -15.34
C ASN A 447 19.38 5.98 -14.82
N GLY A 448 20.14 6.12 -13.74
CA GLY A 448 20.58 7.42 -13.21
C GLY A 448 19.46 8.31 -12.66
N LEU A 449 18.28 7.74 -12.39
CA LEU A 449 17.14 8.45 -11.82
C LEU A 449 17.29 8.65 -10.31
N ARG A 450 17.86 7.67 -9.63
CA ARG A 450 18.17 7.78 -8.20
C ARG A 450 19.57 8.37 -8.02
N LYS A 451 19.63 9.62 -7.54
CA LYS A 451 20.89 10.39 -7.40
C LYS A 451 21.50 10.30 -6.00
N ALA A 452 20.73 9.95 -5.03
CA ALA A 452 21.23 9.81 -3.67
C ALA A 452 22.31 8.73 -3.63
N PRO A 453 23.22 8.76 -2.65
CA PRO A 453 23.97 7.56 -2.36
C PRO A 453 22.94 6.49 -2.03
N ALA A 454 22.41 5.92 -3.09
CA ALA A 454 21.87 4.60 -3.02
C ALA A 454 22.88 3.79 -2.21
N PRO A 455 22.46 2.82 -1.42
CA PRO A 455 23.41 1.85 -0.93
C PRO A 455 24.30 1.52 -2.11
N GLN A 456 25.61 1.68 -1.98
CA GLN A 456 26.58 1.56 -3.07
C GLN A 456 26.45 0.26 -3.86
N THR A 457 25.72 -0.66 -3.28
CA THR A 457 25.22 -1.88 -3.90
C THR A 457 23.77 -2.05 -3.48
N VAL A 458 22.87 -2.02 -4.44
CA VAL A 458 21.54 -2.58 -4.23
C VAL A 458 21.77 -4.02 -3.75
N PRO A 459 21.26 -4.40 -2.57
CA PRO A 459 21.42 -5.77 -2.11
C PRO A 459 20.89 -6.71 -3.19
N ASP A 460 21.67 -7.70 -3.59
CA ASP A 460 21.14 -8.79 -4.37
C ASP A 460 20.07 -9.47 -3.51
N ALA A 461 18.86 -9.59 -4.03
CA ALA A 461 17.76 -10.24 -3.31
C ALA A 461 18.14 -11.64 -2.87
N VAL A 462 18.85 -12.40 -3.71
CA VAL A 462 19.34 -13.74 -3.41
C VAL A 462 20.33 -13.72 -2.25
N GLU A 463 21.27 -12.78 -2.22
CA GLU A 463 22.20 -12.66 -1.11
C GLU A 463 21.51 -12.19 0.18
N THR A 464 20.51 -11.33 0.07
CA THR A 464 19.68 -10.91 1.21
C THR A 464 18.90 -12.08 1.76
N LEU A 465 18.36 -12.94 0.89
CA LEU A 465 17.63 -14.15 1.27
C LEU A 465 18.49 -15.22 1.91
N LYS A 466 19.79 -15.27 1.60
CA LYS A 466 20.75 -16.18 2.24
C LYS A 466 21.12 -15.75 3.66
N ARG A 467 20.89 -14.50 4.02
CA ARG A 467 21.17 -14.05 5.40
C ARG A 467 20.22 -14.80 6.34
N PRO A 468 20.74 -15.39 7.43
CA PRO A 468 19.88 -16.00 8.41
C PRO A 468 18.92 -14.94 8.94
N VAL A 469 17.64 -15.11 8.74
CA VAL A 469 16.63 -14.32 9.45
C VAL A 469 16.75 -14.78 10.90
N SER A 470 17.07 -13.89 11.81
CA SER A 470 17.22 -14.26 13.22
C SER A 470 15.88 -14.40 13.95
N TYR A 471 14.97 -15.11 13.35
CA TYR A 471 14.08 -15.94 14.13
C TYR A 471 14.96 -17.06 14.69
N THR A 472 14.86 -17.40 15.91
CA THR A 472 15.72 -18.37 16.58
C THR A 472 15.83 -19.74 15.88
N HIS A 473 15.16 -19.94 14.74
CA HIS A 473 15.08 -21.19 14.00
C HIS A 473 14.99 -21.06 12.47
N LEU A 474 15.22 -19.87 11.85
CA LEU A 474 15.15 -19.74 10.40
C LEU A 474 16.51 -19.91 9.73
N THR A 475 16.78 -21.07 9.23
CA THR A 475 17.66 -21.22 8.06
C THR A 475 16.83 -20.96 6.81
N LEU A 476 17.19 -19.94 6.03
CA LEU A 476 16.61 -19.78 4.70
C LEU A 476 16.92 -21.03 3.88
N PRO A 477 15.93 -21.63 3.21
CA PRO A 477 16.22 -22.72 2.29
C PRO A 477 17.18 -22.21 1.22
N THR A 478 18.14 -23.02 0.89
CA THR A 478 19.01 -22.77 -0.26
C THR A 478 18.11 -22.68 -1.49
N ILE A 479 18.11 -21.53 -2.16
CA ILE A 479 17.43 -21.42 -3.44
C ILE A 479 18.13 -22.40 -4.36
N CYS A 480 17.42 -23.47 -4.72
CA CYS A 480 17.90 -24.34 -5.77
C CYS A 480 17.88 -23.56 -7.07
N SER A 481 19.07 -23.39 -7.64
CA SER A 481 19.31 -22.81 -8.97
C SER A 481 18.64 -23.62 -10.07
#